data_d1189467dac767ab97e634a0a441c666
#
_entry.id   d1189467dac767ab97e634a0a441c666
#
_cell.length_a   1.000
_cell.length_b   1.000
_cell.length_c   1.000
_cell.angle_alpha   90.00
_cell.angle_beta   90.00
_cell.angle_gamma   90.00
#
_symmetry.space_group_name_H-M   'P 1'
#
loop_
_entity.id
_entity.type
_entity.pdbx_description
1 polymer ?
#
loop_
_entity_poly.entity_id
_entity_poly.type
_entity_poly.pdbx_seq_one_letter_code
_entity_poly.pdbx_strand_id
1 'polypeptide(L)'
;MGHDKAMHLRLDTNMDAPEEIKSRLDIAELIGEYLPLKPAGSGAFKTLCPFHQEKTPSFYISRTRQTWHCFGCDEGGDVFTFVEKLEGMEFREALEFLAQKVGVTLPKFDGQKASYKKRVYEVNDLAMRFFRSALASLPQAEHARVYLKKRGVDDLTADLFGLGYAPNGWDSLTNALLKKNITSEEMLQAGLVGKREQGTGVYDRFRDRLMFPIADVHGNIVGFTGRILNDQNKEAKYVNTPETQAYRKSAVLYGLDKAKGAIRNTDLAVIVEGNMDVVASHQFEVLPVVASSGTALTAEQLTLLKRFTKNLAIAFDQDNAGKAATLRGLDLARGQDFNIKIISLPPELGKDPDDVIRKDPALWKKAIENAESIMDWIYKNAFRDRHAHQPEDKKLIAKDVLEEAQRIADPIERDHWMKKLATDLNTSEHAIREAFDRIVSSKKPGASRNVNRQPRVSSPDSGSPAENEANAFQAKLGTDMRMERRVLASIIARDGLFLPSFEEFGLESSNFRSKELEMLYEILKKAYNSGEFSNQALGAGHTIRPPVHLQPEEAKTFDAIAFIAEREFAGMTVGEIKSEQKQGIEQLKSRHSKRLRTSIEEEMREAERLGDEEKICKLLKRFEELT
;
A
#
# COMPACT_ATOMS: atom_id res chain seq x y z
N MET A 1 53.39 -36.55 -5.34
CA MET A 1 52.24 -37.45 -5.44
C MET A 1 51.36 -37.27 -4.21
N GLY A 2 50.30 -36.56 -4.32
CA GLY A 2 49.37 -36.30 -3.26
C GLY A 2 48.07 -35.78 -3.92
N HIS A 3 47.13 -36.67 -4.14
CA HIS A 3 45.82 -36.38 -4.73
C HIS A 3 44.94 -35.72 -3.65
N ASP A 4 44.63 -34.44 -3.82
CA ASP A 4 43.55 -33.76 -3.16
C ASP A 4 42.21 -34.29 -3.74
N LYS A 5 41.52 -35.10 -2.96
CA LYS A 5 40.14 -35.50 -3.21
C LYS A 5 39.22 -34.38 -2.74
N ALA A 6 38.82 -33.51 -3.63
CA ALA A 6 37.64 -32.65 -3.41
C ALA A 6 36.42 -33.53 -3.19
N MET A 7 35.94 -33.57 -1.97
CA MET A 7 34.74 -34.25 -1.54
C MET A 7 33.54 -33.41 -1.99
N HIS A 8 33.04 -33.69 -3.20
CA HIS A 8 31.72 -33.22 -3.62
C HIS A 8 30.67 -33.88 -2.73
N LEU A 9 30.19 -33.17 -1.73
CA LEU A 9 28.90 -33.47 -1.09
C LEU A 9 27.81 -33.35 -2.16
N ARG A 10 27.31 -34.51 -2.61
CA ARG A 10 26.04 -34.59 -3.34
C ARG A 10 24.95 -34.24 -2.31
N LEU A 11 24.45 -33.02 -2.34
CA LEU A 11 23.22 -32.61 -1.68
C LEU A 11 22.05 -33.20 -2.46
N ASP A 12 21.09 -33.74 -1.75
CA ASP A 12 19.87 -34.36 -2.28
C ASP A 12 19.15 -33.40 -3.25
N THR A 13 18.96 -33.85 -4.49
CA THR A 13 18.46 -33.08 -5.63
C THR A 13 16.94 -32.98 -5.69
N ASN A 14 16.25 -32.76 -4.55
CA ASN A 14 14.80 -32.66 -4.53
C ASN A 14 14.24 -31.54 -3.63
N MET A 15 15.02 -30.53 -3.30
CA MET A 15 14.50 -29.34 -2.62
C MET A 15 13.92 -28.37 -3.66
N ASP A 16 12.71 -27.86 -3.39
CA ASP A 16 12.12 -26.78 -4.17
C ASP A 16 12.97 -25.50 -4.03
N ALA A 17 13.13 -24.72 -5.09
CA ALA A 17 14.02 -23.55 -5.12
C ALA A 17 13.79 -22.56 -3.98
N PRO A 18 12.55 -22.25 -3.55
CA PRO A 18 12.30 -21.44 -2.35
C PRO A 18 12.88 -22.03 -1.07
N GLU A 19 12.80 -23.34 -0.88
CA GLU A 19 13.36 -24.02 0.30
C GLU A 19 14.88 -24.01 0.29
N GLU A 20 15.51 -24.17 -0.86
CA GLU A 20 16.96 -24.08 -1.01
C GLU A 20 17.45 -22.67 -0.66
N ILE A 21 16.74 -21.62 -1.12
CA ILE A 21 17.06 -20.23 -0.77
C ILE A 21 16.92 -20.00 0.73
N LYS A 22 15.81 -20.42 1.35
CA LYS A 22 15.60 -20.31 2.81
C LYS A 22 16.68 -21.04 3.61
N SER A 23 17.16 -22.18 3.13
CA SER A 23 18.20 -22.93 3.82
C SER A 23 19.58 -22.24 3.83
N ARG A 24 19.82 -21.36 2.84
CA ARG A 24 21.09 -20.60 2.68
C ARG A 24 21.02 -19.18 3.23
N LEU A 25 19.84 -18.68 3.59
CA LEU A 25 19.61 -17.34 4.09
C LEU A 25 19.23 -17.37 5.57
N ASP A 26 19.87 -16.52 6.36
CA ASP A 26 19.42 -16.23 7.72
C ASP A 26 18.55 -14.98 7.71
N ILE A 27 17.31 -15.09 8.17
CA ILE A 27 16.34 -13.99 8.14
C ILE A 27 16.80 -12.78 8.96
N ALA A 28 17.49 -13.00 10.08
CA ALA A 28 17.97 -11.91 10.92
C ALA A 28 19.14 -11.19 10.24
N GLU A 29 20.00 -11.90 9.51
CA GLU A 29 21.07 -11.29 8.72
C GLU A 29 20.48 -10.48 7.56
N LEU A 30 19.55 -11.05 6.81
CA LEU A 30 18.87 -10.35 5.71
C LEU A 30 18.18 -9.08 6.19
N ILE A 31 17.36 -9.17 7.25
CA ILE A 31 16.62 -8.01 7.78
C ILE A 31 17.59 -6.99 8.41
N GLY A 32 18.69 -7.47 9.01
CA GLY A 32 19.73 -6.63 9.59
C GLY A 32 20.45 -5.72 8.58
N GLU A 33 20.46 -6.07 7.28
CA GLU A 33 20.97 -5.19 6.21
C GLU A 33 20.09 -3.95 5.99
N TYR A 34 18.80 -4.04 6.33
CA TYR A 34 17.82 -2.97 6.13
C TYR A 34 17.48 -2.22 7.41
N LEU A 35 17.51 -2.90 8.57
CA LEU A 35 16.98 -2.38 9.83
C LEU A 35 17.96 -2.65 11.00
N PRO A 36 18.11 -1.69 11.94
CA PRO A 36 18.92 -1.91 13.14
C PRO A 36 18.22 -2.88 14.09
N LEU A 37 18.75 -4.09 14.26
CA LEU A 37 18.18 -5.13 15.10
C LEU A 37 18.68 -5.05 16.55
N LYS A 38 17.77 -5.26 17.52
CA LYS A 38 18.09 -5.39 18.95
C LYS A 38 17.74 -6.79 19.42
N PRO A 39 18.59 -7.49 20.20
CA PRO A 39 18.25 -8.79 20.78
C PRO A 39 16.97 -8.71 21.63
N ALA A 40 16.14 -9.74 21.52
CA ALA A 40 14.86 -9.85 22.25
C ALA A 40 14.71 -11.18 23.04
N GLY A 41 15.84 -11.87 23.31
CA GLY A 41 15.88 -13.16 24.01
C GLY A 41 15.75 -14.37 23.09
N SER A 42 16.20 -15.54 23.53
CA SER A 42 16.01 -16.87 22.88
C SER A 42 16.25 -16.93 21.35
N GLY A 43 17.24 -16.19 20.84
CA GLY A 43 17.52 -16.13 19.39
C GLY A 43 16.56 -15.26 18.58
N ALA A 44 15.70 -14.49 19.25
CA ALA A 44 14.82 -13.51 18.62
C ALA A 44 15.45 -12.12 18.61
N PHE A 45 15.05 -11.33 17.62
CA PHE A 45 15.41 -9.91 17.49
C PHE A 45 14.15 -9.07 17.39
N LYS A 46 14.27 -7.78 17.71
CA LYS A 46 13.19 -6.81 17.53
C LYS A 46 13.71 -5.47 17.00
N THR A 47 12.85 -4.78 16.27
CA THR A 47 13.10 -3.44 15.73
C THR A 47 11.80 -2.68 15.57
N LEU A 48 11.88 -1.41 15.14
CA LEU A 48 10.70 -0.68 14.68
C LEU A 48 10.23 -1.27 13.34
N CYS A 49 8.92 -1.38 13.17
CA CYS A 49 8.34 -1.94 11.96
C CYS A 49 8.59 -1.03 10.75
N PRO A 50 9.07 -1.59 9.61
CA PRO A 50 9.23 -0.80 8.39
C PRO A 50 7.91 -0.62 7.63
N PHE A 51 6.81 -1.26 8.07
CA PHE A 51 5.54 -1.30 7.36
C PHE A 51 4.45 -0.42 8.00
N HIS A 52 4.67 0.11 9.21
CA HIS A 52 3.82 1.09 9.86
C HIS A 52 4.62 1.98 10.81
N GLN A 53 4.12 3.16 11.12
CA GLN A 53 4.77 4.06 12.07
C GLN A 53 4.53 3.64 13.51
N GLU A 54 5.62 3.53 14.28
CA GLU A 54 5.57 3.24 15.70
C GLU A 54 6.76 3.87 16.45
N LYS A 55 6.57 4.14 17.75
CA LYS A 55 7.64 4.66 18.63
C LYS A 55 8.30 3.56 19.45
N THR A 56 7.63 2.44 19.63
CA THR A 56 8.10 1.29 20.42
C THR A 56 8.25 0.08 19.51
N PRO A 57 9.40 -0.63 19.54
CA PRO A 57 9.64 -1.78 18.69
C PRO A 57 8.59 -2.88 18.86
N SER A 58 7.82 -3.17 17.82
CA SER A 58 6.84 -4.25 17.76
C SER A 58 7.10 -5.27 16.66
N PHE A 59 8.13 -5.06 15.84
CA PHE A 59 8.55 -5.96 14.78
C PHE A 59 9.54 -6.98 15.33
N TYR A 60 9.16 -8.25 15.38
CA TYR A 60 9.94 -9.33 15.91
C TYR A 60 10.40 -10.28 14.80
N ILE A 61 11.62 -10.78 14.93
CA ILE A 61 12.25 -11.73 14.01
C ILE A 61 12.67 -12.95 14.82
N SER A 62 12.22 -14.14 14.42
CA SER A 62 12.64 -15.42 15.01
C SER A 62 13.68 -16.07 14.10
N ARG A 63 14.93 -16.10 14.56
CA ARG A 63 16.02 -16.79 13.85
C ARG A 63 15.80 -18.31 13.83
N THR A 64 15.18 -18.85 14.85
CA THR A 64 14.89 -20.30 14.96
C THR A 64 13.84 -20.73 13.95
N ARG A 65 12.82 -19.90 13.71
CA ARG A 65 11.72 -20.19 12.77
C ARG A 65 11.96 -19.67 11.37
N GLN A 66 12.96 -18.79 11.18
CA GLN A 66 13.18 -18.07 9.93
C GLN A 66 11.95 -17.28 9.46
N THR A 67 11.24 -16.66 10.44
CA THR A 67 10.04 -15.84 10.20
C THR A 67 10.11 -14.53 10.98
N TRP A 68 9.28 -13.57 10.57
CA TRP A 68 9.09 -12.30 11.27
C TRP A 68 7.59 -12.03 11.49
N HIS A 69 7.28 -11.25 12.52
CA HIS A 69 5.91 -10.80 12.80
C HIS A 69 5.92 -9.46 13.51
N CYS A 70 5.02 -8.55 13.08
CA CYS A 70 4.82 -7.25 13.72
C CYS A 70 3.53 -7.25 14.55
N PHE A 71 3.65 -7.08 15.85
CA PHE A 71 2.49 -7.02 16.76
C PHE A 71 1.75 -5.67 16.73
N GLY A 72 2.26 -4.68 16.00
CA GLY A 72 1.60 -3.39 15.82
C GLY A 72 0.59 -3.38 14.67
N CYS A 73 1.00 -3.90 13.50
CA CYS A 73 0.15 -3.96 12.30
C CYS A 73 -0.32 -5.36 11.92
N ASP A 74 0.05 -6.38 12.70
CA ASP A 74 -0.32 -7.80 12.53
C ASP A 74 0.20 -8.43 11.22
N GLU A 75 1.22 -7.82 10.61
CA GLU A 75 1.89 -8.34 9.43
C GLU A 75 2.99 -9.31 9.80
N GLY A 76 3.18 -10.36 9.01
CA GLY A 76 4.19 -11.37 9.25
C GLY A 76 4.52 -12.19 8.01
N GLY A 77 5.58 -13.00 8.10
CA GLY A 77 6.00 -13.89 7.03
C GLY A 77 7.46 -14.33 7.12
N ASP A 78 8.00 -14.77 6.01
CA ASP A 78 9.38 -15.25 5.83
C ASP A 78 10.28 -14.23 5.09
N VAL A 79 11.45 -14.66 4.64
CA VAL A 79 12.39 -13.82 3.88
C VAL A 79 11.80 -13.30 2.57
N PHE A 80 10.95 -14.09 1.90
CA PHE A 80 10.30 -13.66 0.65
C PHE A 80 9.28 -12.57 0.95
N THR A 81 8.35 -12.84 1.86
CA THR A 81 7.31 -11.87 2.26
C THR A 81 7.91 -10.56 2.76
N PHE A 82 9.05 -10.60 3.46
CA PHE A 82 9.75 -9.40 3.89
C PHE A 82 10.24 -8.57 2.71
N VAL A 83 10.92 -9.21 1.74
CA VAL A 83 11.46 -8.54 0.56
C VAL A 83 10.33 -8.05 -0.36
N GLU A 84 9.28 -8.87 -0.59
CA GLU A 84 8.09 -8.47 -1.35
C GLU A 84 7.50 -7.17 -0.82
N LYS A 85 7.29 -7.10 0.49
CA LYS A 85 6.70 -5.91 1.14
C LYS A 85 7.68 -4.74 1.21
N LEU A 86 8.93 -4.99 1.51
CA LEU A 86 9.93 -3.93 1.68
C LEU A 86 10.32 -3.32 0.34
N GLU A 87 10.60 -4.13 -0.66
CA GLU A 87 11.04 -3.67 -1.98
C GLU A 87 9.85 -3.42 -2.93
N GLY A 88 8.63 -3.86 -2.56
CA GLY A 88 7.45 -3.76 -3.41
C GLY A 88 7.52 -4.71 -4.62
N MET A 89 8.13 -5.89 -4.42
CA MET A 89 8.29 -6.94 -5.43
C MET A 89 7.11 -7.91 -5.41
N GLU A 90 6.85 -8.58 -6.55
CA GLU A 90 6.03 -9.79 -6.55
C GLU A 90 6.88 -10.99 -6.09
N PHE A 91 6.23 -12.06 -5.61
CA PHE A 91 6.92 -13.27 -5.11
C PHE A 91 8.02 -13.76 -6.06
N ARG A 92 7.75 -13.77 -7.35
CA ARG A 92 8.71 -14.21 -8.36
C ARG A 92 9.96 -13.32 -8.42
N GLU A 93 9.77 -12.00 -8.34
CA GLU A 93 10.87 -11.03 -8.35
C GLU A 93 11.70 -11.15 -7.06
N ALA A 94 11.03 -11.36 -5.91
CA ALA A 94 11.69 -11.64 -4.64
C ALA A 94 12.48 -12.95 -4.68
N LEU A 95 11.92 -13.99 -5.33
CA LEU A 95 12.59 -15.28 -5.53
C LEU A 95 13.87 -15.13 -6.38
N GLU A 96 13.79 -14.42 -7.51
CA GLU A 96 14.94 -14.15 -8.38
C GLU A 96 16.01 -13.30 -7.65
N PHE A 97 15.59 -12.29 -6.92
CA PHE A 97 16.47 -11.43 -6.13
C PHE A 97 17.22 -12.20 -5.04
N LEU A 98 16.50 -12.99 -4.24
CA LEU A 98 17.11 -13.77 -3.16
C LEU A 98 17.95 -14.93 -3.69
N ALA A 99 17.54 -15.58 -4.80
CA ALA A 99 18.34 -16.61 -5.46
C ALA A 99 19.69 -16.07 -5.94
N GLN A 100 19.70 -14.88 -6.55
CA GLN A 100 20.95 -14.22 -6.96
C GLN A 100 21.84 -13.90 -5.75
N LYS A 101 21.25 -13.45 -4.64
CA LYS A 101 21.98 -13.10 -3.41
C LYS A 101 22.69 -14.30 -2.80
N VAL A 102 22.09 -15.51 -2.84
CA VAL A 102 22.65 -16.73 -2.24
C VAL A 102 23.28 -17.69 -3.25
N GLY A 103 23.34 -17.31 -4.53
CA GLY A 103 23.95 -18.12 -5.58
C GLY A 103 23.17 -19.39 -5.94
N VAL A 104 21.83 -19.37 -5.79
CA VAL A 104 20.93 -20.45 -6.21
C VAL A 104 20.54 -20.24 -7.67
N THR A 105 20.73 -21.29 -8.49
CA THR A 105 20.31 -21.26 -9.89
C THR A 105 18.87 -21.70 -9.98
N LEU A 106 17.96 -20.78 -10.31
CA LEU A 106 16.56 -21.11 -10.51
C LEU A 106 16.35 -21.93 -11.80
N PRO A 107 15.48 -22.95 -11.79
CA PRO A 107 15.08 -23.63 -13.01
C PRO A 107 14.48 -22.61 -13.98
N LYS A 108 14.81 -22.75 -15.28
CA LYS A 108 14.21 -21.90 -16.32
C LYS A 108 12.71 -22.17 -16.38
N PHE A 109 11.94 -21.37 -15.64
CA PHE A 109 10.49 -21.36 -15.75
C PHE A 109 10.08 -20.87 -17.14
N ASP A 110 8.90 -21.28 -17.59
CA ASP A 110 8.35 -21.04 -18.92
C ASP A 110 8.52 -19.57 -19.35
N GLY A 111 9.68 -19.39 -19.99
CA GLY A 111 10.46 -18.14 -20.00
C GLY A 111 10.08 -17.19 -21.11
N GLN A 112 8.99 -17.38 -21.88
CA GLN A 112 8.76 -16.47 -22.99
C GLN A 112 8.37 -15.07 -22.52
N LYS A 113 7.47 -14.92 -21.54
CA LYS A 113 7.06 -13.58 -21.06
C LYS A 113 8.12 -12.90 -20.17
N ALA A 114 8.77 -13.64 -19.27
CA ALA A 114 9.82 -13.07 -18.41
C ALA A 114 11.11 -12.78 -19.16
N SER A 115 11.51 -13.69 -20.07
CA SER A 115 12.63 -13.47 -20.99
C SER A 115 12.36 -12.25 -21.89
N TYR A 116 11.13 -12.07 -22.33
CA TYR A 116 10.68 -10.94 -23.14
C TYR A 116 10.78 -9.61 -22.36
N LYS A 117 10.22 -9.53 -21.15
CA LYS A 117 10.26 -8.32 -20.33
C LYS A 117 11.71 -7.92 -19.99
N LYS A 118 12.53 -8.89 -19.61
CA LYS A 118 13.96 -8.67 -19.38
C LYS A 118 14.67 -8.13 -20.64
N ARG A 119 14.35 -8.69 -21.81
CA ARG A 119 14.92 -8.23 -23.06
C ARG A 119 14.51 -6.80 -23.41
N VAL A 120 13.25 -6.43 -23.17
CA VAL A 120 12.79 -5.04 -23.32
C VAL A 120 13.55 -4.09 -22.38
N TYR A 121 13.82 -4.47 -21.15
CA TYR A 121 14.64 -3.67 -20.22
C TYR A 121 16.06 -3.45 -20.75
N GLU A 122 16.70 -4.50 -21.25
CA GLU A 122 18.05 -4.41 -21.85
C GLU A 122 18.06 -3.47 -23.06
N VAL A 123 17.07 -3.54 -23.92
CA VAL A 123 16.92 -2.66 -25.11
C VAL A 123 16.71 -1.20 -24.68
N ASN A 124 15.86 -0.96 -23.68
CA ASN A 124 15.61 0.38 -23.15
C ASN A 124 16.85 0.96 -22.44
N ASP A 125 17.61 0.15 -21.70
CA ASP A 125 18.85 0.61 -21.08
C ASP A 125 19.88 1.04 -22.12
N LEU A 126 20.03 0.26 -23.20
CA LEU A 126 20.89 0.64 -24.32
C LEU A 126 20.42 1.93 -25.01
N ALA A 127 19.11 2.12 -25.19
CA ALA A 127 18.54 3.34 -25.73
C ALA A 127 18.79 4.55 -24.81
N MET A 128 18.62 4.38 -23.49
CA MET A 128 18.93 5.42 -22.50
C MET A 128 20.42 5.85 -22.61
N ARG A 129 21.34 4.89 -22.64
CA ARG A 129 22.78 5.17 -22.78
C ARG A 129 23.09 5.90 -24.09
N PHE A 130 22.41 5.52 -25.18
CA PHE A 130 22.54 6.23 -26.47
C PHE A 130 22.07 7.68 -26.34
N PHE A 131 20.89 7.95 -25.79
CA PHE A 131 20.35 9.29 -25.62
C PHE A 131 21.22 10.15 -24.67
N ARG A 132 21.76 9.57 -23.60
CA ARG A 132 22.72 10.25 -22.71
C ARG A 132 23.99 10.64 -23.45
N SER A 133 24.58 9.70 -24.18
CA SER A 133 25.77 9.98 -24.99
C SER A 133 25.50 11.07 -26.03
N ALA A 134 24.33 11.05 -26.67
CA ALA A 134 23.91 12.06 -27.62
C ALA A 134 23.76 13.45 -26.98
N LEU A 135 23.17 13.54 -25.78
CA LEU A 135 23.08 14.78 -25.00
C LEU A 135 24.48 15.36 -24.68
N ALA A 136 25.40 14.51 -24.25
CA ALA A 136 26.73 14.93 -23.82
C ALA A 136 27.62 15.38 -24.99
N SER A 137 27.56 14.67 -26.15
CA SER A 137 28.58 14.81 -27.19
C SER A 137 28.13 15.39 -28.51
N LEU A 138 26.83 15.30 -28.85
CA LEU A 138 26.38 15.79 -30.17
C LEU A 138 26.22 17.30 -30.22
N PRO A 139 26.76 17.99 -31.25
CA PRO A 139 26.50 19.42 -31.47
C PRO A 139 25.00 19.75 -31.59
N GLN A 140 24.22 18.87 -32.19
CA GLN A 140 22.76 19.03 -32.33
C GLN A 140 22.02 19.08 -30.98
N ALA A 141 22.61 18.57 -29.90
CA ALA A 141 22.03 18.59 -28.57
C ALA A 141 22.26 19.90 -27.80
N GLU A 142 22.93 20.90 -28.41
CA GLU A 142 23.26 22.16 -27.71
C GLU A 142 22.03 22.85 -27.14
N HIS A 143 20.96 22.93 -27.90
CA HIS A 143 19.70 23.53 -27.43
C HIS A 143 19.09 22.77 -26.25
N ALA A 144 19.30 21.45 -26.17
CA ALA A 144 18.86 20.65 -25.02
C ALA A 144 19.72 20.92 -23.78
N ARG A 145 21.05 21.04 -23.94
CA ARG A 145 21.96 21.43 -22.85
C ARG A 145 21.65 22.84 -22.34
N VAL A 146 21.44 23.80 -23.25
CA VAL A 146 21.03 25.18 -22.90
C VAL A 146 19.69 25.18 -22.15
N TYR A 147 18.73 24.36 -22.59
CA TYR A 147 17.45 24.22 -21.91
C TYR A 147 17.62 23.69 -20.47
N LEU A 148 18.38 22.61 -20.26
CA LEU A 148 18.65 22.06 -18.91
C LEU A 148 19.38 23.08 -18.03
N LYS A 149 20.39 23.77 -18.56
CA LYS A 149 21.09 24.85 -17.84
C LYS A 149 20.15 26.01 -17.47
N LYS A 150 19.24 26.42 -18.39
CA LYS A 150 18.22 27.44 -18.11
C LYS A 150 17.24 27.00 -17.03
N ARG A 151 16.94 25.70 -16.94
CA ARG A 151 16.12 25.10 -15.88
C ARG A 151 16.89 24.86 -14.59
N GLY A 152 18.20 25.14 -14.56
CA GLY A 152 19.06 24.98 -13.39
C GLY A 152 19.41 23.53 -13.08
N VAL A 153 19.21 22.59 -14.02
CA VAL A 153 19.56 21.17 -13.83
C VAL A 153 21.06 21.00 -14.00
N ASP A 154 21.72 20.48 -12.97
CA ASP A 154 23.15 20.15 -13.02
C ASP A 154 23.42 18.77 -13.66
N ASP A 155 24.69 18.51 -13.96
CA ASP A 155 25.10 17.28 -14.64
C ASP A 155 24.89 16.03 -13.76
N LEU A 156 25.04 16.16 -12.45
CA LEU A 156 24.83 15.06 -11.50
C LEU A 156 23.37 14.64 -11.47
N THR A 157 22.48 15.60 -11.42
CA THR A 157 21.02 15.34 -11.45
C THR A 157 20.58 14.83 -12.82
N ALA A 158 21.13 15.39 -13.91
CA ALA A 158 20.85 14.89 -15.25
C ALA A 158 21.29 13.43 -15.41
N ASP A 159 22.44 13.08 -14.84
CA ASP A 159 22.95 11.70 -14.81
C ASP A 159 22.13 10.76 -13.91
N LEU A 160 21.73 11.23 -12.73
CA LEU A 160 20.88 10.47 -11.80
C LEU A 160 19.56 10.05 -12.44
N PHE A 161 18.93 10.96 -13.22
CA PHE A 161 17.70 10.70 -13.93
C PHE A 161 17.89 10.12 -15.34
N GLY A 162 19.15 9.95 -15.79
CA GLY A 162 19.47 9.41 -17.09
C GLY A 162 18.98 10.29 -18.25
N LEU A 163 18.88 11.61 -18.05
CA LEU A 163 18.40 12.53 -19.06
C LEU A 163 19.24 12.45 -20.33
N GLY A 164 18.60 12.54 -21.51
CA GLY A 164 19.26 12.34 -22.77
C GLY A 164 18.67 13.22 -23.88
N TYR A 165 19.21 13.10 -25.07
CA TYR A 165 18.72 13.77 -26.27
C TYR A 165 18.51 12.77 -27.42
N ALA A 166 17.32 12.79 -28.00
CA ALA A 166 17.02 12.06 -29.24
C ALA A 166 17.40 12.93 -30.45
N PRO A 167 18.39 12.52 -31.26
CA PRO A 167 18.81 13.30 -32.43
C PRO A 167 17.68 13.51 -33.44
N ASN A 168 17.79 14.56 -34.23
CA ASN A 168 16.83 14.85 -35.29
C ASN A 168 17.11 13.98 -36.54
N GLY A 169 16.89 12.68 -36.40
CA GLY A 169 17.08 11.71 -37.49
C GLY A 169 16.00 10.63 -37.42
N TRP A 170 15.68 10.07 -38.59
CA TRP A 170 14.63 9.05 -38.72
C TRP A 170 15.07 7.65 -38.28
N ASP A 171 16.39 7.42 -38.16
CA ASP A 171 17.00 6.11 -37.92
C ASP A 171 18.28 6.16 -37.05
N SER A 172 18.51 7.24 -36.34
CA SER A 172 19.71 7.46 -35.54
C SER A 172 19.84 6.42 -34.42
N LEU A 173 18.77 6.20 -33.63
CA LEU A 173 18.71 5.20 -32.59
C LEU A 173 18.69 3.79 -33.22
N THR A 174 17.85 3.58 -34.24
CA THR A 174 17.73 2.31 -34.97
C THR A 174 19.10 1.80 -35.41
N ASN A 175 19.89 2.65 -36.10
CA ASN A 175 21.22 2.28 -36.56
C ASN A 175 22.21 1.99 -35.43
N ALA A 176 22.10 2.73 -34.31
CA ALA A 176 22.94 2.49 -33.14
C ALA A 176 22.63 1.14 -32.47
N LEU A 177 21.35 0.79 -32.34
CA LEU A 177 20.92 -0.45 -31.70
C LEU A 177 21.16 -1.68 -32.60
N LEU A 178 20.99 -1.56 -33.93
CA LEU A 178 21.35 -2.62 -34.88
C LEU A 178 22.83 -3.02 -34.77
N LYS A 179 23.74 -2.04 -34.59
CA LYS A 179 25.18 -2.30 -34.33
C LYS A 179 25.43 -3.05 -33.01
N LYS A 180 24.46 -3.08 -32.10
CA LYS A 180 24.49 -3.83 -30.84
C LYS A 180 23.72 -5.15 -30.91
N ASN A 181 23.40 -5.61 -32.14
CA ASN A 181 22.63 -6.83 -32.41
C ASN A 181 21.21 -6.82 -31.82
N ILE A 182 20.60 -5.62 -31.69
CA ILE A 182 19.18 -5.48 -31.36
C ILE A 182 18.38 -5.43 -32.66
N THR A 183 17.38 -6.29 -32.76
CA THR A 183 16.53 -6.40 -33.96
C THR A 183 15.47 -5.28 -34.00
N SER A 184 14.97 -4.98 -35.19
CA SER A 184 13.86 -4.02 -35.36
C SER A 184 12.59 -4.46 -34.63
N GLU A 185 12.35 -5.76 -34.51
CA GLU A 185 11.22 -6.31 -33.75
C GLU A 185 11.34 -6.03 -32.25
N GLU A 186 12.53 -6.22 -31.66
CA GLU A 186 12.80 -5.90 -30.27
C GLU A 186 12.64 -4.38 -29.99
N MET A 187 13.07 -3.53 -30.93
CA MET A 187 12.86 -2.08 -30.81
C MET A 187 11.38 -1.69 -30.89
N LEU A 188 10.59 -2.35 -31.75
CA LEU A 188 9.14 -2.18 -31.83
C LEU A 188 8.47 -2.60 -30.52
N GLN A 189 8.87 -3.72 -29.98
CA GLN A 189 8.36 -4.26 -28.72
C GLN A 189 8.69 -3.35 -27.52
N ALA A 190 9.85 -2.69 -27.55
CA ALA A 190 10.24 -1.69 -26.58
C ALA A 190 9.56 -0.32 -26.80
N GLY A 191 8.81 -0.15 -27.91
CA GLY A 191 8.12 1.10 -28.24
C GLY A 191 9.04 2.24 -28.66
N LEU A 192 10.29 1.96 -29.02
CA LEU A 192 11.32 2.94 -29.41
C LEU A 192 11.17 3.40 -30.85
N VAL A 193 10.60 2.55 -31.70
CA VAL A 193 10.44 2.79 -33.13
C VAL A 193 8.99 2.57 -33.57
N GLY A 194 8.62 3.14 -34.70
CA GLY A 194 7.35 2.90 -35.39
C GLY A 194 7.54 2.17 -36.71
N LYS A 195 6.51 1.45 -37.18
CA LYS A 195 6.50 0.86 -38.53
C LYS A 195 6.24 1.97 -39.56
N ARG A 196 6.94 1.96 -40.70
CA ARG A 196 6.66 2.85 -41.79
C ARG A 196 5.34 2.47 -42.46
N GLU A 197 4.49 3.43 -42.75
CA GLU A 197 3.20 3.21 -43.45
C GLU A 197 3.42 2.81 -44.90
N GLN A 198 4.46 3.36 -45.54
CA GLN A 198 4.83 3.02 -46.90
C GLN A 198 6.24 2.41 -46.90
N GLY A 199 6.39 1.21 -47.49
CA GLY A 199 7.66 0.49 -47.58
C GLY A 199 7.92 -0.48 -46.42
N THR A 200 9.12 -1.07 -46.41
CA THR A 200 9.60 -1.98 -45.38
C THR A 200 10.52 -1.23 -44.39
N GLY A 201 10.40 -1.49 -43.12
CA GLY A 201 11.32 -0.96 -42.11
C GLY A 201 10.65 -0.17 -41.00
N VAL A 202 11.49 0.38 -40.13
CA VAL A 202 11.08 1.12 -38.94
C VAL A 202 11.63 2.55 -38.99
N TYR A 203 11.12 3.43 -38.13
CA TYR A 203 11.62 4.78 -37.93
C TYR A 203 11.69 5.09 -36.44
N ASP A 204 12.65 5.93 -36.02
CA ASP A 204 12.81 6.37 -34.64
C ASP A 204 11.58 7.19 -34.18
N ARG A 205 10.93 6.75 -33.11
CA ARG A 205 9.75 7.43 -32.56
C ARG A 205 10.09 8.81 -31.97
N PHE A 206 11.21 8.89 -31.28
CA PHE A 206 11.67 10.12 -30.64
C PHE A 206 12.71 10.81 -31.53
N ARG A 207 12.44 12.04 -31.90
CA ARG A 207 13.32 12.85 -32.73
C ARG A 207 13.31 14.30 -32.26
N ASP A 208 14.49 14.92 -32.18
CA ASP A 208 14.69 16.28 -31.69
C ASP A 208 13.99 16.58 -30.37
N ARG A 209 14.22 15.68 -29.36
CA ARG A 209 13.56 15.76 -28.06
C ARG A 209 14.54 15.55 -26.92
N LEU A 210 14.32 16.30 -25.83
CA LEU A 210 14.89 15.98 -24.52
C LEU A 210 14.21 14.73 -23.99
N MET A 211 15.01 13.72 -23.59
CA MET A 211 14.52 12.41 -23.20
C MET A 211 14.55 12.22 -21.69
N PHE A 212 13.44 11.74 -21.16
CA PHE A 212 13.24 11.36 -19.76
C PHE A 212 13.00 9.86 -19.70
N PRO A 213 13.96 9.05 -19.24
CA PRO A 213 13.73 7.62 -19.02
C PRO A 213 12.68 7.43 -17.93
N ILE A 214 11.77 6.50 -18.16
CA ILE A 214 10.76 6.09 -17.18
C ILE A 214 11.21 4.75 -16.61
N ALA A 215 11.42 4.70 -15.29
CA ALA A 215 11.78 3.48 -14.58
C ALA A 215 10.57 2.88 -13.84
N ASP A 216 10.52 1.56 -13.72
CA ASP A 216 9.64 0.89 -12.77
C ASP A 216 10.15 1.10 -11.32
N VAL A 217 9.43 0.58 -10.33
CA VAL A 217 9.79 0.72 -8.91
C VAL A 217 11.16 0.11 -8.57
N HIS A 218 11.68 -0.80 -9.41
CA HIS A 218 12.97 -1.47 -9.23
C HIS A 218 14.13 -0.75 -9.93
N GLY A 219 13.82 0.28 -10.73
CA GLY A 219 14.81 1.03 -11.49
C GLY A 219 15.05 0.52 -12.91
N ASN A 220 14.29 -0.51 -13.38
CA ASN A 220 14.39 -0.96 -14.77
C ASN A 220 13.75 0.07 -15.70
N ILE A 221 14.41 0.44 -16.78
CA ILE A 221 13.85 1.38 -17.75
C ILE A 221 12.77 0.70 -18.57
N VAL A 222 11.53 1.13 -18.38
CA VAL A 222 10.33 0.57 -19.03
C VAL A 222 9.90 1.37 -20.27
N GLY A 223 10.34 2.63 -20.38
CA GLY A 223 9.99 3.51 -21.50
C GLY A 223 10.59 4.89 -21.37
N PHE A 224 10.09 5.82 -22.15
CA PHE A 224 10.59 7.19 -22.23
C PHE A 224 9.47 8.20 -22.42
N THR A 225 9.69 9.40 -21.90
CA THR A 225 8.98 10.61 -22.30
C THR A 225 9.94 11.51 -23.09
N GLY A 226 9.58 11.92 -24.28
CA GLY A 226 10.35 12.88 -25.10
C GLY A 226 9.68 14.25 -25.15
N ARG A 227 10.34 15.30 -24.65
CA ARG A 227 9.86 16.67 -24.69
C ARG A 227 10.48 17.42 -25.87
N ILE A 228 9.64 18.03 -26.72
CA ILE A 228 10.11 18.93 -27.78
C ILE A 228 10.58 20.25 -27.15
N LEU A 229 11.67 20.79 -27.66
CA LEU A 229 12.28 22.03 -27.14
C LEU A 229 12.01 23.26 -28.04
N ASN A 230 11.53 23.03 -29.27
CA ASN A 230 11.20 24.08 -30.21
C ASN A 230 9.71 24.37 -30.15
N ASP A 231 9.32 25.52 -29.57
CA ASP A 231 7.92 25.93 -29.42
C ASP A 231 7.23 26.30 -30.77
N GLN A 232 7.99 26.43 -31.85
CA GLN A 232 7.44 26.70 -33.20
C GLN A 232 6.95 25.43 -33.91
N ASN A 233 7.26 24.26 -33.36
CA ASN A 233 6.87 23.00 -33.94
C ASN A 233 5.40 22.68 -33.59
N LYS A 234 4.57 22.32 -34.58
CA LYS A 234 3.16 21.96 -34.41
C LYS A 234 2.96 20.57 -33.78
N GLU A 235 4.05 19.85 -33.48
CA GLU A 235 4.00 18.53 -32.86
C GLU A 235 3.63 18.60 -31.36
N ALA A 236 3.15 17.47 -30.81
CA ALA A 236 2.84 17.35 -29.39
C ALA A 236 4.08 17.68 -28.53
N LYS A 237 3.90 18.55 -27.53
CA LYS A 237 4.96 18.97 -26.59
C LYS A 237 5.66 17.80 -25.93
N TYR A 238 4.89 16.79 -25.54
CA TYR A 238 5.38 15.54 -24.96
C TYR A 238 4.90 14.34 -25.77
N VAL A 239 5.80 13.41 -26.03
CA VAL A 239 5.51 12.10 -26.62
C VAL A 239 6.02 11.03 -25.65
N ASN A 240 5.16 10.06 -25.34
CA ASN A 240 5.51 8.93 -24.49
C ASN A 240 5.72 7.66 -25.32
N THR A 241 6.47 6.71 -24.75
CA THR A 241 6.44 5.32 -25.20
C THR A 241 4.99 4.83 -25.22
N PRO A 242 4.54 4.11 -26.27
CA PRO A 242 3.21 3.50 -26.29
C PRO A 242 3.10 2.40 -25.23
N GLU A 243 1.88 1.94 -24.94
CA GLU A 243 1.68 0.77 -24.09
C GLU A 243 2.44 -0.43 -24.65
N THR A 244 3.22 -1.09 -23.79
CA THR A 244 3.98 -2.31 -24.11
C THR A 244 3.77 -3.36 -23.00
N GLN A 245 4.33 -4.55 -23.16
CA GLN A 245 4.29 -5.53 -22.08
C GLN A 245 5.09 -5.12 -20.82
N ALA A 246 6.07 -4.22 -20.98
CA ALA A 246 6.87 -3.70 -19.89
C ALA A 246 6.38 -2.33 -19.37
N TYR A 247 5.64 -1.58 -20.16
CA TYR A 247 5.20 -0.22 -19.85
C TYR A 247 3.69 -0.07 -19.94
N ARG A 248 3.07 0.28 -18.83
CA ARG A 248 1.69 0.74 -18.74
C ARG A 248 1.69 2.10 -18.05
N LYS A 249 1.28 3.12 -18.78
CA LYS A 249 1.31 4.51 -18.28
C LYS A 249 0.48 4.68 -17.00
N SER A 250 -0.63 3.94 -16.89
CA SER A 250 -1.50 3.94 -15.72
C SER A 250 -0.89 3.32 -14.46
N ALA A 251 0.22 2.57 -14.58
CA ALA A 251 0.81 1.80 -13.48
C ALA A 251 2.20 2.28 -13.05
N VAL A 252 2.70 3.37 -13.64
CA VAL A 252 4.05 3.89 -13.37
C VAL A 252 3.98 5.32 -12.87
N LEU A 253 4.83 5.65 -11.90
CA LEU A 253 5.07 7.01 -11.42
C LEU A 253 6.52 7.38 -11.69
N TYR A 254 6.74 8.52 -12.35
CA TYR A 254 8.07 9.01 -12.66
C TYR A 254 8.85 9.36 -11.39
N GLY A 255 10.06 8.85 -11.26
CA GLY A 255 10.94 9.10 -10.13
C GLY A 255 10.67 8.23 -8.89
N LEU A 256 9.69 7.30 -8.92
CA LEU A 256 9.37 6.46 -7.76
C LEU A 256 10.51 5.53 -7.36
N ASP A 257 11.27 5.01 -8.32
CA ASP A 257 12.47 4.21 -8.09
C ASP A 257 13.49 4.91 -7.18
N LYS A 258 13.59 6.23 -7.27
CA LYS A 258 14.48 7.09 -6.48
C LYS A 258 13.82 7.60 -5.20
N ALA A 259 12.51 7.88 -5.27
CA ALA A 259 11.75 8.47 -4.17
C ALA A 259 11.32 7.47 -3.09
N LYS A 260 11.17 6.17 -3.41
CA LYS A 260 10.58 5.14 -2.52
C LYS A 260 11.18 5.10 -1.12
N GLY A 261 12.49 5.22 -1.00
CA GLY A 261 13.20 5.25 0.30
C GLY A 261 12.86 6.49 1.12
N ALA A 262 12.86 7.66 0.49
CA ALA A 262 12.50 8.92 1.14
C ALA A 262 11.02 8.96 1.53
N ILE A 263 10.13 8.44 0.68
CA ILE A 263 8.69 8.34 0.95
C ILE A 263 8.45 7.52 2.22
N ARG A 264 9.12 6.38 2.39
CA ARG A 264 9.01 5.57 3.62
C ARG A 264 9.54 6.32 4.84
N ASN A 265 10.73 6.92 4.72
CA ASN A 265 11.38 7.60 5.83
C ASN A 265 10.60 8.82 6.34
N THR A 266 9.97 9.56 5.43
CA THR A 266 9.15 10.74 5.77
C THR A 266 7.68 10.41 5.98
N ASP A 267 7.27 9.18 5.66
CA ASP A 267 5.87 8.74 5.59
C ASP A 267 4.99 9.72 4.80
N LEU A 268 5.51 10.22 3.69
CA LEU A 268 4.84 11.18 2.82
C LEU A 268 5.25 10.97 1.37
N ALA A 269 4.28 10.89 0.44
CA ALA A 269 4.53 11.00 -0.98
C ALA A 269 4.01 12.33 -1.51
N VAL A 270 4.87 13.09 -2.17
CA VAL A 270 4.52 14.35 -2.83
C VAL A 270 4.28 14.06 -4.31
N ILE A 271 3.07 14.33 -4.78
CA ILE A 271 2.67 14.08 -6.17
C ILE A 271 2.63 15.40 -6.92
N VAL A 272 3.35 15.47 -8.03
CA VAL A 272 3.40 16.59 -8.97
C VAL A 272 2.95 16.13 -10.37
N GLU A 273 2.73 17.06 -11.32
CA GLU A 273 2.28 16.72 -12.66
C GLU A 273 3.43 16.36 -13.60
N GLY A 274 4.52 17.10 -13.54
CA GLY A 274 5.58 17.08 -14.54
C GLY A 274 6.86 16.35 -14.11
N ASN A 275 7.55 15.75 -15.11
CA ASN A 275 8.85 15.12 -14.88
C ASN A 275 9.91 16.13 -14.44
N MET A 276 9.84 17.37 -14.93
CA MET A 276 10.79 18.42 -14.53
C MET A 276 10.64 18.83 -13.07
N ASP A 277 9.39 18.82 -12.55
CA ASP A 277 9.14 19.12 -11.13
C ASP A 277 9.81 18.11 -10.22
N VAL A 278 9.79 16.82 -10.62
CA VAL A 278 10.51 15.76 -9.91
C VAL A 278 12.01 15.97 -9.98
N VAL A 279 12.56 16.19 -11.18
CA VAL A 279 14.01 16.39 -11.37
C VAL A 279 14.50 17.58 -10.54
N ALA A 280 13.80 18.73 -10.62
CA ALA A 280 14.12 19.92 -9.86
C ALA A 280 14.02 19.69 -8.35
N SER A 281 12.97 18.99 -7.88
CA SER A 281 12.80 18.68 -6.45
C SER A 281 13.95 17.82 -5.91
N HIS A 282 14.31 16.74 -6.62
CA HIS A 282 15.37 15.84 -6.19
C HIS A 282 16.75 16.51 -6.17
N GLN A 283 17.03 17.44 -7.09
CA GLN A 283 18.27 18.20 -7.11
C GLN A 283 18.49 19.01 -5.82
N PHE A 284 17.44 19.49 -5.20
CA PHE A 284 17.48 20.25 -3.94
C PHE A 284 17.08 19.41 -2.72
N GLU A 285 17.29 18.08 -2.81
CA GLU A 285 17.08 17.13 -1.72
C GLU A 285 15.63 17.07 -1.19
N VAL A 286 14.66 17.41 -2.03
CA VAL A 286 13.24 17.11 -1.79
C VAL A 286 12.92 15.79 -2.47
N LEU A 287 13.27 14.70 -1.80
CA LEU A 287 13.32 13.36 -2.39
C LEU A 287 11.97 12.62 -2.47
N PRO A 288 10.95 12.85 -1.59
CA PRO A 288 9.70 12.08 -1.63
C PRO A 288 8.74 12.54 -2.73
N VAL A 289 9.27 13.05 -3.86
CA VAL A 289 8.49 13.65 -4.97
C VAL A 289 8.44 12.70 -6.15
N VAL A 290 7.23 12.48 -6.68
CA VAL A 290 6.94 11.64 -7.86
C VAL A 290 5.96 12.33 -8.79
N ALA A 291 5.95 11.97 -10.09
CA ALA A 291 4.99 12.54 -11.04
C ALA A 291 4.11 11.51 -11.72
N SER A 292 2.85 11.91 -12.02
CA SER A 292 1.91 11.14 -12.85
C SER A 292 2.22 11.25 -14.36
N SER A 293 3.19 12.10 -14.74
CA SER A 293 3.70 12.28 -16.12
C SER A 293 2.64 12.65 -17.16
N GLY A 294 1.83 13.67 -16.86
CA GLY A 294 0.84 14.21 -17.80
C GLY A 294 -0.40 13.32 -17.98
N THR A 295 -0.80 12.62 -16.92
CA THR A 295 -2.10 11.95 -16.78
C THR A 295 -2.72 12.30 -15.45
N ALA A 296 -4.06 12.21 -15.35
CA ALA A 296 -4.70 12.17 -14.03
C ALA A 296 -4.17 10.96 -13.24
N LEU A 297 -4.06 11.13 -11.93
CA LEU A 297 -3.66 10.05 -11.01
C LEU A 297 -4.62 8.85 -11.15
N THR A 298 -4.06 7.65 -11.20
CA THR A 298 -4.83 6.42 -11.43
C THR A 298 -4.94 5.56 -10.18
N ALA A 299 -5.92 4.66 -10.15
CA ALA A 299 -6.08 3.70 -9.05
C ALA A 299 -4.85 2.76 -8.93
N GLU A 300 -4.23 2.37 -10.04
CA GLU A 300 -3.03 1.51 -10.04
C GLU A 300 -1.82 2.22 -9.46
N GLN A 301 -1.60 3.51 -9.81
CA GLN A 301 -0.54 4.34 -9.24
C GLN A 301 -0.72 4.54 -7.73
N LEU A 302 -1.95 4.74 -7.27
CA LEU A 302 -2.27 4.83 -5.85
C LEU A 302 -2.03 3.51 -5.13
N THR A 303 -2.45 2.39 -5.69
CA THR A 303 -2.17 1.06 -5.13
C THR A 303 -0.66 0.83 -4.99
N LEU A 304 0.13 1.30 -5.96
CA LEU A 304 1.59 1.23 -5.88
C LEU A 304 2.14 2.10 -4.74
N LEU A 305 1.69 3.35 -4.60
CA LEU A 305 2.12 4.25 -3.51
C LEU A 305 1.71 3.75 -2.13
N LYS A 306 0.56 3.08 -2.01
CA LYS A 306 0.05 2.56 -0.73
C LYS A 306 1.00 1.56 -0.07
N ARG A 307 1.90 0.94 -0.84
CA ARG A 307 2.96 0.06 -0.34
C ARG A 307 4.04 0.83 0.46
N PHE A 308 4.14 2.13 0.30
CA PHE A 308 5.18 2.97 0.87
C PHE A 308 4.68 3.96 1.91
N THR A 309 3.48 4.51 1.73
CA THR A 309 2.85 5.46 2.66
C THR A 309 1.33 5.52 2.45
N LYS A 310 0.61 5.99 3.47
CA LYS A 310 -0.81 6.37 3.37
C LYS A 310 -1.00 7.90 3.30
N ASN A 311 0.08 8.69 3.36
CA ASN A 311 0.02 10.14 3.38
C ASN A 311 0.46 10.70 2.03
N LEU A 312 -0.41 11.47 1.40
CA LEU A 312 -0.15 12.14 0.13
C LEU A 312 -0.20 13.66 0.31
N ALA A 313 0.75 14.35 -0.31
CA ALA A 313 0.66 15.79 -0.53
C ALA A 313 0.66 16.04 -2.04
N ILE A 314 -0.33 16.76 -2.55
CA ILE A 314 -0.56 16.89 -3.98
C ILE A 314 -0.38 18.35 -4.39
N ALA A 315 0.53 18.60 -5.34
CA ALA A 315 0.73 19.88 -5.96
C ALA A 315 0.34 19.79 -7.45
N PHE A 316 -0.75 20.44 -7.81
CA PHE A 316 -1.21 20.50 -9.18
C PHE A 316 -1.10 21.92 -9.74
N ASP A 317 -1.03 22.01 -11.07
CA ASP A 317 -1.02 23.27 -11.77
C ASP A 317 -2.30 24.07 -11.50
N GLN A 318 -2.17 25.39 -11.41
CA GLN A 318 -3.28 26.27 -10.98
C GLN A 318 -4.33 26.50 -12.07
N ASP A 319 -4.21 25.88 -13.24
CA ASP A 319 -5.17 26.05 -14.32
C ASP A 319 -6.49 25.27 -14.07
N ASN A 320 -7.55 25.65 -14.83
CA ASN A 320 -8.87 25.03 -14.67
C ASN A 320 -8.90 23.55 -15.10
N ALA A 321 -8.04 23.14 -16.01
CA ALA A 321 -7.93 21.75 -16.45
C ALA A 321 -7.26 20.89 -15.36
N GLY A 322 -6.23 21.43 -14.71
CA GLY A 322 -5.57 20.84 -13.54
C GLY A 322 -6.55 20.63 -12.37
N LYS A 323 -7.41 21.62 -12.08
CA LYS A 323 -8.42 21.49 -11.00
C LYS A 323 -9.37 20.30 -11.18
N ALA A 324 -9.88 20.07 -12.39
CA ALA A 324 -10.79 18.94 -12.66
C ALA A 324 -10.06 17.58 -12.60
N ALA A 325 -8.81 17.53 -13.04
CA ALA A 325 -7.95 16.34 -12.92
C ALA A 325 -7.60 16.06 -11.47
N THR A 326 -7.31 17.10 -10.69
CA THR A 326 -7.07 17.08 -9.25
C THR A 326 -8.23 16.43 -8.51
N LEU A 327 -9.44 16.95 -8.69
CA LEU A 327 -10.63 16.44 -7.99
C LEU A 327 -10.89 14.96 -8.26
N ARG A 328 -10.70 14.50 -9.50
CA ARG A 328 -10.83 13.07 -9.83
C ARG A 328 -9.76 12.22 -9.16
N GLY A 329 -8.52 12.68 -9.14
CA GLY A 329 -7.41 12.01 -8.44
C GLY A 329 -7.64 11.92 -6.94
N LEU A 330 -8.19 13.00 -6.33
CA LEU A 330 -8.56 13.04 -4.92
C LEU A 330 -9.65 12.00 -4.57
N ASP A 331 -10.69 11.88 -5.41
CA ASP A 331 -11.75 10.90 -5.18
C ASP A 331 -11.23 9.46 -5.23
N LEU A 332 -10.31 9.16 -6.14
CA LEU A 332 -9.66 7.85 -6.22
C LEU A 332 -8.78 7.58 -4.98
N ALA A 333 -8.00 8.58 -4.55
CA ALA A 333 -7.11 8.43 -3.39
C ALA A 333 -7.89 8.23 -2.08
N ARG A 334 -9.01 8.95 -1.90
CA ARG A 334 -9.93 8.72 -0.78
C ARG A 334 -10.53 7.33 -0.78
N GLY A 335 -10.96 6.85 -1.95
CA GLY A 335 -11.50 5.50 -2.11
C GLY A 335 -10.51 4.39 -1.75
N GLN A 336 -9.24 4.75 -1.59
CA GLN A 336 -8.16 3.84 -1.15
C GLN A 336 -7.61 4.19 0.25
N ASP A 337 -8.32 4.96 1.08
CA ASP A 337 -7.96 5.33 2.46
C ASP A 337 -6.62 6.09 2.59
N PHE A 338 -6.34 7.01 1.68
CA PHE A 338 -5.20 7.92 1.82
C PHE A 338 -5.55 9.15 2.64
N ASN A 339 -4.63 9.59 3.48
CA ASN A 339 -4.62 10.91 4.10
C ASN A 339 -4.05 11.91 3.09
N ILE A 340 -4.86 12.85 2.65
CA ILE A 340 -4.49 13.73 1.54
C ILE A 340 -4.37 15.17 2.01
N LYS A 341 -3.26 15.81 1.63
CA LYS A 341 -3.04 17.25 1.77
C LYS A 341 -2.85 17.89 0.40
N ILE A 342 -3.18 19.15 0.29
CA ILE A 342 -3.00 19.95 -0.92
C ILE A 342 -1.88 20.96 -0.70
N ILE A 343 -0.93 20.99 -1.61
CA ILE A 343 0.14 21.97 -1.65
C ILE A 343 -0.35 23.13 -2.52
N SER A 344 -0.56 24.29 -1.92
CA SER A 344 -0.95 25.50 -2.62
C SER A 344 0.29 26.36 -2.90
N LEU A 345 0.54 26.64 -4.18
CA LEU A 345 1.61 27.53 -4.58
C LEU A 345 1.04 28.94 -4.81
N PRO A 346 1.56 29.97 -4.15
CA PRO A 346 1.15 31.35 -4.43
C PRO A 346 1.43 31.72 -5.89
N PRO A 347 0.47 32.35 -6.62
CA PRO A 347 0.63 32.68 -8.04
C PRO A 347 1.86 33.50 -8.38
N GLU A 348 2.27 34.37 -7.46
CA GLU A 348 3.46 35.22 -7.57
C GLU A 348 4.78 34.44 -7.51
N LEU A 349 4.78 33.20 -6.96
CA LEU A 349 5.96 32.37 -6.86
C LEU A 349 6.20 31.52 -8.10
N GLY A 350 5.18 31.17 -8.87
CA GLY A 350 5.31 30.34 -10.06
C GLY A 350 4.03 29.58 -10.40
N LYS A 351 4.01 28.96 -11.57
CA LYS A 351 2.87 28.16 -12.04
C LYS A 351 2.96 26.69 -11.59
N ASP A 352 4.18 26.20 -11.44
CA ASP A 352 4.50 24.82 -11.11
C ASP A 352 5.65 24.76 -10.09
N PRO A 353 5.92 23.60 -9.47
CA PRO A 353 7.01 23.41 -8.52
C PRO A 353 8.39 23.78 -9.09
N ASP A 354 8.68 23.48 -10.36
CA ASP A 354 9.95 23.82 -11.01
C ASP A 354 10.17 25.34 -11.06
N ASP A 355 9.11 26.12 -11.34
CA ASP A 355 9.19 27.58 -11.31
C ASP A 355 9.51 28.12 -9.91
N VAL A 356 8.90 27.55 -8.86
CA VAL A 356 9.12 27.95 -7.46
C VAL A 356 10.54 27.58 -7.03
N ILE A 357 10.98 26.36 -7.31
CA ILE A 357 12.31 25.84 -6.94
C ILE A 357 13.42 26.71 -7.58
N ARG A 358 13.24 27.13 -8.83
CA ARG A 358 14.22 28.00 -9.51
C ARG A 358 14.33 29.40 -8.90
N LYS A 359 13.29 29.88 -8.24
CA LYS A 359 13.35 31.15 -7.47
C LYS A 359 14.04 30.95 -6.15
N ASP A 360 13.57 29.99 -5.35
CA ASP A 360 14.13 29.61 -4.05
C ASP A 360 13.62 28.21 -3.65
N PRO A 361 14.51 27.20 -3.60
CA PRO A 361 14.14 25.85 -3.17
C PRO A 361 13.53 25.78 -1.76
N ALA A 362 13.87 26.72 -0.86
CA ALA A 362 13.31 26.75 0.48
C ALA A 362 11.80 27.04 0.47
N LEU A 363 11.30 27.79 -0.52
CA LEU A 363 9.87 28.07 -0.68
C LEU A 363 9.09 26.79 -1.02
N TRP A 364 9.69 25.89 -1.82
CA TRP A 364 9.07 24.61 -2.15
C TRP A 364 9.00 23.71 -0.91
N LYS A 365 10.09 23.58 -0.13
CA LYS A 365 10.10 22.82 1.14
C LYS A 365 9.01 23.35 2.09
N LYS A 366 8.94 24.67 2.26
CA LYS A 366 7.93 25.32 3.08
C LYS A 366 6.50 25.12 2.57
N ALA A 367 6.29 25.08 1.25
CA ALA A 367 4.97 24.80 0.68
C ALA A 367 4.50 23.38 1.00
N ILE A 368 5.41 22.38 0.98
CA ILE A 368 5.12 21.01 1.38
C ILE A 368 4.79 20.95 2.87
N GLU A 369 5.58 21.59 3.73
CA GLU A 369 5.33 21.62 5.18
C GLU A 369 3.98 22.25 5.53
N ASN A 370 3.59 23.29 4.80
CA ASN A 370 2.33 24.01 4.97
C ASN A 370 1.17 23.42 4.16
N ALA A 371 1.30 22.21 3.63
CA ALA A 371 0.23 21.56 2.89
C ALA A 371 -1.05 21.44 3.73
N GLU A 372 -2.16 21.86 3.16
CA GLU A 372 -3.45 22.02 3.83
C GLU A 372 -4.32 20.78 3.69
N SER A 373 -5.30 20.60 4.61
CA SER A 373 -6.33 19.59 4.40
C SER A 373 -7.14 19.90 3.12
N ILE A 374 -7.74 18.88 2.52
CA ILE A 374 -8.59 19.08 1.34
C ILE A 374 -9.74 20.05 1.67
N MET A 375 -10.30 19.92 2.87
CA MET A 375 -11.43 20.76 3.28
C MET A 375 -11.02 22.22 3.44
N ASP A 376 -9.86 22.51 4.05
CA ASP A 376 -9.31 23.88 4.12
C ASP A 376 -9.10 24.46 2.73
N TRP A 377 -8.52 23.66 1.83
CA TRP A 377 -8.25 24.09 0.46
C TRP A 377 -9.53 24.40 -0.31
N ILE A 378 -10.54 23.52 -0.25
CA ILE A 378 -11.84 23.73 -0.91
C ILE A 378 -12.53 24.94 -0.31
N TYR A 379 -12.51 25.07 1.01
CA TYR A 379 -13.11 26.20 1.71
C TYR A 379 -12.52 27.54 1.24
N LYS A 380 -11.19 27.67 1.24
CA LYS A 380 -10.49 28.87 0.74
C LYS A 380 -10.81 29.16 -0.72
N ASN A 381 -10.81 28.13 -1.57
CA ASN A 381 -11.11 28.30 -2.99
C ASN A 381 -12.59 28.63 -3.24
N ALA A 382 -13.52 28.15 -2.44
CA ALA A 382 -14.94 28.49 -2.56
C ALA A 382 -15.20 29.98 -2.35
N PHE A 383 -14.41 30.62 -1.49
CA PHE A 383 -14.50 32.08 -1.24
C PHE A 383 -13.64 32.91 -2.19
N ARG A 384 -12.70 32.30 -2.95
CA ARG A 384 -11.86 33.03 -3.91
C ARG A 384 -12.72 33.60 -5.03
N ASP A 385 -12.56 34.87 -5.34
CA ASP A 385 -13.25 35.57 -6.43
C ASP A 385 -14.78 35.63 -6.30
N ARG A 386 -15.32 35.39 -5.07
CA ARG A 386 -16.75 35.45 -4.76
C ARG A 386 -17.05 36.37 -3.59
N HIS A 387 -18.17 37.05 -3.64
CA HIS A 387 -18.60 37.98 -2.61
C HIS A 387 -19.63 37.34 -1.66
N ALA A 388 -19.21 36.97 -0.44
CA ALA A 388 -20.05 36.33 0.57
C ALA A 388 -21.30 37.14 0.99
N HIS A 389 -21.49 38.36 0.48
CA HIS A 389 -22.67 39.18 0.71
C HIS A 389 -23.74 39.04 -0.40
N GLN A 390 -23.36 38.55 -1.58
CA GLN A 390 -24.29 38.36 -2.70
C GLN A 390 -25.00 37.02 -2.62
N PRO A 391 -26.35 36.96 -2.77
CA PRO A 391 -27.11 35.72 -2.63
C PRO A 391 -26.70 34.61 -3.61
N GLU A 392 -26.33 34.97 -4.85
CA GLU A 392 -25.85 34.03 -5.86
C GLU A 392 -24.51 33.39 -5.43
N ASP A 393 -23.55 34.22 -5.01
CA ASP A 393 -22.23 33.76 -4.55
C ASP A 393 -22.35 32.90 -3.28
N LYS A 394 -23.21 33.29 -2.31
CA LYS A 394 -23.50 32.46 -1.13
C LYS A 394 -23.92 31.04 -1.50
N LYS A 395 -24.81 30.92 -2.50
CA LYS A 395 -25.28 29.60 -2.94
C LYS A 395 -24.17 28.76 -3.58
N LEU A 396 -23.29 29.39 -4.37
CA LEU A 396 -22.17 28.71 -5.01
C LEU A 396 -21.12 28.30 -3.98
N ILE A 397 -20.76 29.18 -3.04
CA ILE A 397 -19.85 28.88 -1.93
C ILE A 397 -20.41 27.74 -1.08
N ALA A 398 -21.68 27.85 -0.68
CA ALA A 398 -22.34 26.81 0.12
C ALA A 398 -22.35 25.47 -0.61
N LYS A 399 -22.65 25.47 -1.91
CA LYS A 399 -22.64 24.25 -2.72
C LYS A 399 -21.27 23.57 -2.71
N ASP A 400 -20.20 24.30 -3.07
CA ASP A 400 -18.85 23.75 -3.18
C ASP A 400 -18.36 23.19 -1.84
N VAL A 401 -18.60 23.92 -0.73
CA VAL A 401 -18.20 23.49 0.61
C VAL A 401 -19.02 22.30 1.10
N LEU A 402 -20.35 22.30 0.90
CA LEU A 402 -21.24 21.24 1.38
C LEU A 402 -21.09 19.93 0.55
N GLU A 403 -20.80 20.03 -0.74
CA GLU A 403 -20.46 18.86 -1.57
C GLU A 403 -19.21 18.14 -1.06
N GLU A 404 -18.25 18.88 -0.49
CA GLU A 404 -17.09 18.28 0.16
C GLU A 404 -17.40 17.80 1.56
N ALA A 405 -18.10 18.60 2.37
CA ALA A 405 -18.50 18.24 3.73
C ALA A 405 -19.29 16.92 3.79
N GLN A 406 -20.05 16.60 2.73
CA GLN A 406 -20.74 15.32 2.59
C GLN A 406 -19.78 14.11 2.63
N ARG A 407 -18.53 14.29 2.22
CA ARG A 407 -17.51 13.21 2.14
C ARG A 407 -16.75 13.00 3.45
N ILE A 408 -16.93 13.91 4.41
CA ILE A 408 -16.35 13.79 5.76
C ILE A 408 -17.13 12.71 6.51
N ALA A 409 -16.46 11.64 6.92
CA ALA A 409 -17.08 10.55 7.66
C ALA A 409 -17.39 10.94 9.10
N ASP A 410 -16.50 11.71 9.76
CA ASP A 410 -16.66 12.15 11.13
C ASP A 410 -17.76 13.23 11.25
N PRO A 411 -18.81 13.00 12.06
CA PRO A 411 -19.92 13.93 12.19
C PRO A 411 -19.53 15.22 12.95
N ILE A 412 -18.54 15.17 13.84
CA ILE A 412 -18.09 16.34 14.61
C ILE A 412 -17.29 17.27 13.70
N GLU A 413 -16.38 16.73 12.90
CA GLU A 413 -15.63 17.50 11.91
C GLU A 413 -16.57 18.11 10.88
N ARG A 414 -17.53 17.35 10.38
CA ARG A 414 -18.55 17.84 9.44
C ARG A 414 -19.39 18.97 10.03
N ASP A 415 -19.85 18.86 11.29
CA ASP A 415 -20.61 19.90 11.99
C ASP A 415 -19.77 21.16 12.18
N HIS A 416 -18.48 21.04 12.52
CA HIS A 416 -17.54 22.16 12.59
C HIS A 416 -17.54 22.98 11.30
N TRP A 417 -17.41 22.32 10.14
CA TRP A 417 -17.36 22.99 8.84
C TRP A 417 -18.70 23.63 8.47
N MET A 418 -19.81 22.99 8.79
CA MET A 418 -21.14 23.56 8.55
C MET A 418 -21.40 24.81 9.40
N LYS A 419 -20.99 24.80 10.67
CA LYS A 419 -21.08 25.97 11.56
C LYS A 419 -20.20 27.11 11.08
N LYS A 420 -18.95 26.80 10.72
CA LYS A 420 -18.04 27.78 10.15
C LYS A 420 -18.62 28.42 8.90
N LEU A 421 -19.18 27.62 7.99
CA LEU A 421 -19.81 28.11 6.77
C LEU A 421 -21.01 29.00 7.05
N ALA A 422 -21.85 28.64 8.02
CA ALA A 422 -23.00 29.46 8.44
C ALA A 422 -22.56 30.84 8.93
N THR A 423 -21.52 30.88 9.75
CA THR A 423 -20.94 32.13 10.29
C THR A 423 -20.36 32.99 9.18
N ASP A 424 -19.50 32.43 8.30
CA ASP A 424 -18.78 33.20 7.29
C ASP A 424 -19.72 33.69 6.15
N LEU A 425 -20.81 32.97 5.88
CA LEU A 425 -21.86 33.41 4.95
C LEU A 425 -22.91 34.32 5.62
N ASN A 426 -22.81 34.57 6.92
CA ASN A 426 -23.85 35.27 7.68
C ASN A 426 -25.25 34.73 7.38
N THR A 427 -25.46 33.45 7.65
CA THR A 427 -26.73 32.73 7.45
C THR A 427 -26.99 31.82 8.65
N SER A 428 -28.23 31.32 8.79
CA SER A 428 -28.55 30.40 9.88
C SER A 428 -27.96 29.00 9.65
N GLU A 429 -27.53 28.33 10.72
CA GLU A 429 -27.11 26.93 10.65
C GLU A 429 -28.21 26.03 10.09
N HIS A 430 -29.47 26.34 10.41
CA HIS A 430 -30.62 25.61 9.87
C HIS A 430 -30.67 25.64 8.33
N ALA A 431 -30.43 26.81 7.71
CA ALA A 431 -30.39 26.93 6.25
C ALA A 431 -29.24 26.12 5.62
N ILE A 432 -28.08 26.10 6.28
CA ILE A 432 -26.93 25.30 5.84
C ILE A 432 -27.24 23.81 5.95
N ARG A 433 -27.85 23.36 7.06
CA ARG A 433 -28.27 21.94 7.21
C ARG A 433 -29.32 21.54 6.18
N GLU A 434 -30.31 22.40 5.92
CA GLU A 434 -31.30 22.15 4.87
C GLU A 434 -30.67 22.04 3.47
N ALA A 435 -29.70 22.90 3.16
CA ALA A 435 -28.93 22.83 1.92
C ALA A 435 -28.11 21.54 1.81
N PHE A 436 -27.47 21.13 2.90
CA PHE A 436 -26.73 19.87 2.99
C PHE A 436 -27.65 18.66 2.75
N ASP A 437 -28.80 18.58 3.41
CA ASP A 437 -29.76 17.49 3.27
C ASP A 437 -30.29 17.39 1.83
N ARG A 438 -30.49 18.51 1.14
CA ARG A 438 -30.84 18.54 -0.28
C ARG A 438 -29.73 17.93 -1.16
N ILE A 439 -28.47 18.23 -0.91
CA ILE A 439 -27.32 17.67 -1.64
C ILE A 439 -27.25 16.15 -1.42
N VAL A 440 -27.39 15.69 -0.19
CA VAL A 440 -27.39 14.26 0.17
C VAL A 440 -28.54 13.52 -0.49
N SER A 441 -29.74 14.14 -0.50
CA SER A 441 -30.96 13.53 -1.08
C SER A 441 -30.92 13.46 -2.60
N SER A 442 -30.29 14.42 -3.27
CA SER A 442 -30.22 14.49 -4.75
C SER A 442 -29.33 13.40 -5.36
N LYS A 443 -28.40 12.81 -4.58
CA LYS A 443 -27.46 11.77 -5.04
C LYS A 443 -27.93 10.33 -4.81
N LYS A 444 -29.11 10.11 -4.19
CA LYS A 444 -29.70 8.75 -4.07
C LYS A 444 -30.40 8.39 -5.37
N PRO A 445 -30.00 7.35 -6.12
CA PRO A 445 -30.72 6.91 -7.31
C PRO A 445 -32.04 6.27 -6.89
N GLY A 446 -33.14 6.87 -7.29
CA GLY A 446 -34.48 6.26 -7.30
C GLY A 446 -35.30 6.42 -6.02
N ALA A 447 -35.84 7.61 -5.78
CA ALA A 447 -37.09 7.74 -5.01
C ALA A 447 -38.00 8.74 -5.71
N SER A 448 -39.05 8.20 -6.33
CA SER A 448 -40.18 8.93 -6.90
C SER A 448 -40.80 9.82 -5.82
N ARG A 449 -41.05 11.08 -6.20
CA ARG A 449 -41.74 12.06 -5.35
C ARG A 449 -43.14 11.56 -5.05
N ASN A 450 -43.43 11.31 -3.78
CA ASN A 450 -44.79 11.40 -3.27
C ASN A 450 -44.85 12.40 -2.12
N VAL A 451 -45.51 13.51 -2.41
CA VAL A 451 -45.77 14.60 -1.47
C VAL A 451 -46.95 14.17 -0.59
N ASN A 452 -46.70 13.96 0.70
CA ASN A 452 -47.69 14.22 1.74
C ASN A 452 -46.99 14.56 3.06
N ARG A 453 -47.05 15.84 3.41
CA ARG A 453 -46.55 16.38 4.67
C ARG A 453 -47.64 16.34 5.71
N GLN A 454 -47.34 15.74 6.86
CA GLN A 454 -47.87 16.18 8.15
C GLN A 454 -46.72 16.47 9.11
N PRO A 455 -46.81 17.52 9.93
CA PRO A 455 -45.71 17.99 10.75
C PRO A 455 -45.56 17.15 12.02
N ARG A 456 -44.33 16.70 12.32
CA ARG A 456 -44.00 16.15 13.63
C ARG A 456 -43.09 17.13 14.39
N VAL A 457 -43.55 17.41 15.59
CA VAL A 457 -43.01 18.25 16.64
C VAL A 457 -41.63 17.77 17.07
N SER A 458 -40.72 18.72 17.25
CA SER A 458 -39.38 18.57 17.74
C SER A 458 -39.35 18.16 19.22
N SER A 459 -38.49 17.21 19.57
CA SER A 459 -37.91 17.05 20.92
C SER A 459 -36.42 16.82 20.78
N PRO A 460 -35.63 17.35 21.73
CA PRO A 460 -34.18 17.43 21.61
C PRO A 460 -33.47 16.20 22.19
N ASP A 461 -32.27 16.02 21.68
CA ASP A 461 -31.14 15.33 22.30
C ASP A 461 -31.22 13.82 22.51
N SER A 462 -30.49 13.11 21.65
CA SER A 462 -29.67 11.97 22.05
C SER A 462 -28.88 11.51 20.83
N GLY A 463 -27.54 11.58 20.92
CA GLY A 463 -26.64 10.87 19.99
C GLY A 463 -27.05 9.39 19.93
N SER A 464 -27.12 8.83 18.70
CA SER A 464 -27.68 7.50 18.53
C SER A 464 -26.83 6.45 19.26
N PRO A 465 -27.46 5.53 20.00
CA PRO A 465 -26.77 4.44 20.69
C PRO A 465 -25.96 3.52 19.75
N ALA A 466 -26.32 3.49 18.47
CA ALA A 466 -25.73 2.60 17.47
C ALA A 466 -24.26 2.91 17.08
N GLU A 467 -23.84 4.20 17.11
CA GLU A 467 -22.43 4.55 16.77
C GLU A 467 -21.48 4.33 17.94
N ASN A 468 -21.95 4.58 19.17
CA ASN A 468 -21.18 4.21 20.36
C ASN A 468 -21.11 2.69 20.54
N GLU A 469 -22.15 1.95 20.13
CA GLU A 469 -22.14 0.48 20.10
C GLU A 469 -21.23 -0.06 19.01
N ALA A 470 -21.16 0.54 17.81
CA ALA A 470 -20.27 0.10 16.73
C ALA A 470 -18.80 0.31 17.07
N ASN A 471 -18.43 1.45 17.67
CA ASN A 471 -17.05 1.71 18.12
C ASN A 471 -16.66 0.85 19.34
N ALA A 472 -17.57 0.64 20.29
CA ALA A 472 -17.40 -0.28 21.39
C ALA A 472 -17.35 -1.74 20.91
N PHE A 473 -18.08 -2.09 19.85
CA PHE A 473 -18.09 -3.40 19.22
C PHE A 473 -16.75 -3.68 18.51
N GLN A 474 -16.18 -2.72 17.75
CA GLN A 474 -14.88 -2.83 17.09
C GLN A 474 -13.73 -2.95 18.12
N ALA A 475 -13.74 -2.14 19.18
CA ALA A 475 -12.77 -2.23 20.26
C ALA A 475 -12.88 -3.57 21.02
N LYS A 476 -14.09 -4.11 21.19
CA LYS A 476 -14.38 -5.39 21.82
C LYS A 476 -13.97 -6.58 20.95
N LEU A 477 -14.14 -6.46 19.61
CA LEU A 477 -13.63 -7.44 18.64
C LEU A 477 -12.10 -7.61 18.75
N GLY A 478 -11.36 -6.50 18.81
CA GLY A 478 -9.91 -6.55 18.97
C GLY A 478 -9.45 -7.17 20.28
N THR A 479 -10.22 -6.97 21.36
CA THR A 479 -9.95 -7.57 22.67
C THR A 479 -10.27 -9.07 22.71
N ASP A 480 -11.37 -9.51 22.07
CA ASP A 480 -11.74 -10.91 21.97
C ASP A 480 -10.71 -11.70 21.16
N MET A 481 -10.31 -11.18 19.99
CA MET A 481 -9.31 -11.82 19.14
C MET A 481 -7.94 -11.97 19.82
N ARG A 482 -7.48 -10.96 20.57
CA ARG A 482 -6.23 -11.07 21.34
C ARG A 482 -6.29 -12.16 22.39
N MET A 483 -7.42 -12.30 23.08
CA MET A 483 -7.62 -13.35 24.07
C MET A 483 -7.67 -14.75 23.43
N GLU A 484 -8.37 -14.91 22.32
CA GLU A 484 -8.43 -16.17 21.58
C GLU A 484 -7.05 -16.62 21.11
N ARG A 485 -6.25 -15.70 20.53
CA ARG A 485 -4.86 -15.96 20.13
C ARG A 485 -3.99 -16.33 21.33
N ARG A 486 -4.16 -15.67 22.49
CA ARG A 486 -3.39 -15.97 23.69
C ARG A 486 -3.73 -17.36 24.25
N VAL A 487 -5.00 -17.76 24.20
CA VAL A 487 -5.40 -19.13 24.61
C VAL A 487 -4.76 -20.18 23.69
N LEU A 488 -4.82 -20.00 22.37
CA LEU A 488 -4.13 -20.90 21.43
C LEU A 488 -2.62 -20.91 21.65
N ALA A 489 -2.01 -19.77 21.92
CA ALA A 489 -0.59 -19.68 22.25
C ALA A 489 -0.22 -20.48 23.51
N SER A 490 -1.06 -20.45 24.52
CA SER A 490 -0.85 -21.24 25.75
C SER A 490 -0.91 -22.77 25.49
N ILE A 491 -1.73 -23.18 24.50
CA ILE A 491 -1.90 -24.60 24.13
C ILE A 491 -0.66 -25.14 23.42
N ILE A 492 -0.07 -24.33 22.53
CA ILE A 492 1.11 -24.72 21.72
C ILE A 492 2.45 -24.35 22.38
N ALA A 493 2.43 -23.69 23.54
CA ALA A 493 3.64 -23.18 24.19
C ALA A 493 4.62 -24.29 24.65
N ARG A 494 4.11 -25.44 25.01
CA ARG A 494 4.90 -26.57 25.48
C ARG A 494 4.21 -27.91 25.20
N ASP A 495 5.02 -28.97 25.04
CA ASP A 495 4.51 -30.33 24.98
C ASP A 495 3.68 -30.68 26.24
N GLY A 496 2.61 -31.44 26.04
CA GLY A 496 1.72 -31.91 27.12
C GLY A 496 0.64 -30.91 27.54
N LEU A 497 0.55 -29.70 26.91
CA LEU A 497 -0.51 -28.74 27.22
C LEU A 497 -1.71 -28.84 26.26
N PHE A 498 -1.60 -29.60 25.19
CA PHE A 498 -2.68 -29.70 24.20
C PHE A 498 -3.85 -30.55 24.75
N LEU A 499 -3.56 -31.74 25.23
CA LEU A 499 -4.57 -32.66 25.76
C LEU A 499 -5.43 -32.06 26.91
N PRO A 500 -4.85 -31.41 27.93
CA PRO A 500 -5.63 -30.76 28.96
C PRO A 500 -6.64 -29.74 28.46
N SER A 501 -6.36 -29.07 27.33
CA SER A 501 -7.23 -27.99 26.79
C SER A 501 -8.64 -28.49 26.48
N PHE A 502 -8.79 -29.65 25.87
CA PHE A 502 -10.11 -30.21 25.52
C PHE A 502 -10.61 -31.31 26.44
N GLU A 503 -9.75 -32.16 27.04
CA GLU A 503 -10.18 -33.19 27.96
C GLU A 503 -10.47 -32.68 29.38
N GLU A 504 -9.56 -31.88 29.96
CA GLU A 504 -9.75 -31.37 31.31
C GLU A 504 -10.58 -30.09 31.36
N PHE A 505 -10.32 -29.15 30.41
CA PHE A 505 -10.95 -27.82 30.43
C PHE A 505 -12.11 -27.69 29.42
N GLY A 506 -12.33 -28.73 28.60
CA GLY A 506 -13.46 -28.83 27.68
C GLY A 506 -13.52 -27.69 26.68
N LEU A 507 -12.38 -27.31 26.07
CA LEU A 507 -12.33 -26.32 24.98
C LEU A 507 -12.85 -26.94 23.71
N GLU A 508 -13.80 -26.28 23.07
CA GLU A 508 -14.38 -26.67 21.80
C GLU A 508 -14.10 -25.59 20.76
N SER A 509 -14.07 -25.97 19.47
CA SER A 509 -13.87 -25.04 18.35
C SER A 509 -14.93 -23.95 18.32
N SER A 510 -16.18 -24.29 18.67
CA SER A 510 -17.30 -23.35 18.79
C SER A 510 -17.10 -22.21 19.80
N ASN A 511 -16.16 -22.36 20.74
CA ASN A 511 -15.85 -21.32 21.72
C ASN A 511 -15.15 -20.11 21.09
N PHE A 512 -14.45 -20.31 19.96
CA PHE A 512 -13.81 -19.24 19.22
C PHE A 512 -14.85 -18.42 18.45
N ARG A 513 -14.63 -17.13 18.37
CA ARG A 513 -15.42 -16.20 17.56
C ARG A 513 -14.84 -16.05 16.16
N SER A 514 -13.50 -16.04 16.07
CA SER A 514 -12.80 -15.97 14.80
C SER A 514 -12.84 -17.31 14.11
N LYS A 515 -13.45 -17.38 12.91
CA LYS A 515 -13.47 -18.60 12.10
C LYS A 515 -12.08 -19.10 11.75
N GLU A 516 -11.13 -18.20 11.58
CA GLU A 516 -9.74 -18.48 11.30
C GLU A 516 -9.09 -19.25 12.47
N LEU A 517 -9.29 -18.78 13.71
CA LEU A 517 -8.77 -19.43 14.92
C LEU A 517 -9.53 -20.72 15.26
N GLU A 518 -10.81 -20.79 14.97
CA GLU A 518 -11.64 -21.99 15.05
C GLU A 518 -11.09 -23.09 14.12
N MET A 519 -10.85 -22.77 12.84
CA MET A 519 -10.28 -23.68 11.86
C MET A 519 -8.87 -24.15 12.27
N LEU A 520 -8.03 -23.22 12.68
CA LEU A 520 -6.68 -23.55 13.12
C LEU A 520 -6.69 -24.49 14.34
N TYR A 521 -7.57 -24.25 15.31
CA TYR A 521 -7.73 -25.13 16.46
C TYR A 521 -8.14 -26.55 16.05
N GLU A 522 -9.09 -26.71 15.13
CA GLU A 522 -9.50 -28.02 14.59
C GLU A 522 -8.36 -28.74 13.86
N ILE A 523 -7.56 -28.03 13.08
CA ILE A 523 -6.39 -28.60 12.40
C ILE A 523 -5.37 -29.09 13.42
N LEU A 524 -5.04 -28.26 14.41
CA LEU A 524 -4.12 -28.62 15.48
C LEU A 524 -4.62 -29.82 16.31
N LYS A 525 -5.92 -29.89 16.58
CA LYS A 525 -6.53 -31.00 17.29
C LYS A 525 -6.47 -32.31 16.50
N LYS A 526 -6.69 -32.25 15.18
CA LYS A 526 -6.53 -33.40 14.28
C LYS A 526 -5.09 -33.88 14.23
N ALA A 527 -4.13 -32.96 14.06
CA ALA A 527 -2.70 -33.27 14.03
C ALA A 527 -2.22 -33.90 15.37
N TYR A 528 -2.73 -33.40 16.49
CA TYR A 528 -2.45 -33.98 17.80
C TYR A 528 -2.99 -35.43 17.92
N ASN A 529 -4.24 -35.67 17.54
CA ASN A 529 -4.87 -36.98 17.61
C ASN A 529 -4.26 -38.00 16.62
N SER A 530 -3.68 -37.55 15.52
CA SER A 530 -2.94 -38.41 14.56
C SER A 530 -1.52 -38.76 15.02
N GLY A 531 -1.04 -38.18 16.13
CA GLY A 531 0.31 -38.39 16.67
C GLY A 531 1.39 -37.62 15.89
N GLU A 532 1.04 -36.67 15.03
CA GLU A 532 1.97 -35.88 14.24
C GLU A 532 2.94 -35.07 15.11
N PHE A 533 2.50 -34.65 16.30
CA PHE A 533 3.35 -33.96 17.28
C PHE A 533 4.25 -34.88 18.10
N SER A 534 3.93 -36.17 18.23
CA SER A 534 4.67 -37.12 19.09
C SER A 534 6.00 -37.60 18.53
N ASN A 535 6.24 -37.42 17.22
CA ASN A 535 7.46 -37.85 16.51
C ASN A 535 8.54 -36.77 16.41
N GLN A 536 8.31 -35.57 16.94
CA GLN A 536 9.27 -34.48 16.87
C GLN A 536 10.00 -34.37 18.22
N ALA A 537 11.25 -34.89 18.28
CA ALA A 537 12.15 -34.69 19.43
C ALA A 537 12.44 -33.18 19.56
N LEU A 538 11.65 -32.52 20.40
CA LEU A 538 11.84 -31.10 20.73
C LEU A 538 12.90 -31.02 21.83
N GLY A 539 13.99 -30.30 21.58
CA GLY A 539 14.92 -29.91 22.63
C GLY A 539 14.19 -29.14 23.74
N ALA A 540 14.60 -29.33 24.98
CA ALA A 540 13.96 -28.72 26.15
C ALA A 540 13.77 -27.19 25.95
N GLY A 541 12.52 -26.75 25.84
CA GLY A 541 12.17 -25.32 25.84
C GLY A 541 11.55 -24.77 24.57
N HIS A 542 11.22 -25.57 23.56
CA HIS A 542 10.71 -25.07 22.29
C HIS A 542 9.19 -25.24 22.12
N THR A 543 8.58 -24.27 21.41
CA THR A 543 7.19 -24.33 20.94
C THR A 543 6.99 -25.44 19.91
N ILE A 544 5.76 -25.95 19.82
CA ILE A 544 5.35 -26.96 18.83
C ILE A 544 5.62 -26.46 17.41
N ARG A 545 6.15 -27.32 16.53
CA ARG A 545 6.29 -27.01 15.10
C ARG A 545 4.93 -27.06 14.41
N PRO A 546 4.74 -26.28 13.32
CA PRO A 546 3.50 -26.31 12.56
C PRO A 546 3.26 -27.71 11.96
N PRO A 547 2.00 -28.18 11.86
CA PRO A 547 1.66 -29.37 11.09
C PRO A 547 2.09 -29.25 9.61
N VAL A 548 2.49 -30.37 9.00
CA VAL A 548 3.05 -30.40 7.64
C VAL A 548 2.05 -29.96 6.55
N HIS A 549 0.76 -29.96 6.84
CA HIS A 549 -0.31 -29.76 5.86
C HIS A 549 -1.07 -28.41 6.01
N LEU A 550 -0.48 -27.41 6.67
CA LEU A 550 -1.11 -26.07 6.76
C LEU A 550 -1.11 -25.37 5.39
N GLN A 551 -2.24 -24.76 5.05
CA GLN A 551 -2.31 -23.83 3.93
C GLN A 551 -1.55 -22.52 4.26
N PRO A 552 -1.12 -21.72 3.25
CA PRO A 552 -0.30 -20.53 3.50
C PRO A 552 -0.90 -19.53 4.51
N GLU A 553 -2.21 -19.32 4.48
CA GLU A 553 -2.90 -18.42 5.43
C GLU A 553 -2.97 -19.02 6.84
N GLU A 554 -3.18 -20.33 6.96
CA GLU A 554 -3.18 -21.05 8.24
C GLU A 554 -1.79 -21.07 8.86
N ALA A 555 -0.74 -21.26 8.06
CA ALA A 555 0.65 -21.18 8.49
C ALA A 555 1.01 -19.79 9.04
N LYS A 556 0.56 -18.74 8.38
CA LYS A 556 0.74 -17.35 8.82
C LYS A 556 0.07 -17.12 10.19
N THR A 557 -1.16 -17.58 10.35
CA THR A 557 -1.90 -17.49 11.61
C THR A 557 -1.22 -18.31 12.71
N PHE A 558 -0.75 -19.52 12.40
CA PHE A 558 0.01 -20.35 13.33
C PHE A 558 1.30 -19.66 13.79
N ASP A 559 2.07 -19.07 12.88
CA ASP A 559 3.31 -18.37 13.20
C ASP A 559 3.06 -17.18 14.13
N ALA A 560 2.01 -16.39 13.90
CA ALA A 560 1.63 -15.30 14.79
C ALA A 560 1.33 -15.79 16.22
N ILE A 561 0.60 -16.92 16.36
CA ILE A 561 0.28 -17.54 17.66
C ILE A 561 1.53 -18.09 18.32
N ALA A 562 2.42 -18.70 17.56
CA ALA A 562 3.67 -19.25 18.06
C ALA A 562 4.63 -18.15 18.56
N PHE A 563 4.66 -16.97 17.92
CA PHE A 563 5.38 -15.82 18.47
C PHE A 563 4.81 -15.34 19.81
N ILE A 564 3.48 -15.35 19.96
CA ILE A 564 2.84 -15.05 21.27
C ILE A 564 3.29 -16.07 22.31
N ALA A 565 3.31 -17.37 21.96
CA ALA A 565 3.75 -18.44 22.86
C ALA A 565 5.21 -18.24 23.32
N GLU A 566 6.12 -17.96 22.41
CA GLU A 566 7.54 -17.69 22.72
C GLU A 566 7.72 -16.42 23.57
N ARG A 567 6.95 -15.37 23.32
CA ARG A 567 7.06 -14.10 24.03
C ARG A 567 6.50 -14.17 25.46
N GLU A 568 5.32 -14.77 25.62
CA GLU A 568 4.56 -14.68 26.86
C GLU A 568 4.81 -15.87 27.79
N PHE A 569 5.15 -17.04 27.24
CA PHE A 569 5.23 -18.27 28.00
C PHE A 569 6.65 -18.88 28.09
N ALA A 570 7.67 -18.34 27.41
CA ALA A 570 9.01 -18.93 27.36
C ALA A 570 9.68 -19.14 28.75
N GLY A 571 9.44 -18.23 29.70
CA GLY A 571 9.99 -18.29 31.05
C GLY A 571 9.14 -19.02 32.07
N MET A 572 7.94 -19.46 31.69
CA MET A 572 6.97 -20.07 32.61
C MET A 572 7.14 -21.59 32.69
N THR A 573 6.84 -22.17 33.87
CA THR A 573 6.74 -23.62 34.04
C THR A 573 5.46 -24.17 33.40
N VAL A 574 5.42 -25.46 33.09
CA VAL A 574 4.22 -26.12 32.54
C VAL A 574 3.00 -25.93 33.45
N GLY A 575 3.20 -25.95 34.79
CA GLY A 575 2.11 -25.72 35.75
C GLY A 575 1.54 -24.31 35.71
N GLU A 576 2.39 -23.30 35.57
CA GLU A 576 1.96 -21.89 35.42
C GLU A 576 1.22 -21.67 34.10
N ILE A 577 1.73 -22.21 32.98
CA ILE A 577 1.05 -22.12 31.69
C ILE A 577 -0.31 -22.83 31.73
N LYS A 578 -0.40 -24.02 32.36
CA LYS A 578 -1.65 -24.78 32.53
C LYS A 578 -2.70 -23.97 33.31
N SER A 579 -2.28 -23.24 34.35
CA SER A 579 -3.15 -22.35 35.13
C SER A 579 -3.69 -21.18 34.28
N GLU A 580 -2.83 -20.49 33.52
CA GLU A 580 -3.20 -19.43 32.60
C GLU A 580 -4.13 -19.95 31.48
N GLN A 581 -3.85 -21.11 30.92
CA GLN A 581 -4.65 -21.81 29.94
C GLN A 581 -6.07 -22.06 30.44
N LYS A 582 -6.21 -22.64 31.65
CA LYS A 582 -7.49 -22.88 32.29
C LYS A 582 -8.32 -21.61 32.42
N GLN A 583 -7.72 -20.55 32.95
CA GLN A 583 -8.38 -19.27 33.14
C GLN A 583 -8.82 -18.65 31.80
N GLY A 584 -7.96 -18.71 30.78
CA GLY A 584 -8.28 -18.22 29.43
C GLY A 584 -9.44 -19.01 28.80
N ILE A 585 -9.46 -20.34 28.91
CA ILE A 585 -10.53 -21.20 28.39
C ILE A 585 -11.85 -20.92 29.09
N GLU A 586 -11.86 -20.76 30.41
CA GLU A 586 -13.06 -20.40 31.17
C GLU A 586 -13.64 -19.05 30.73
N GLN A 587 -12.79 -18.06 30.45
CA GLN A 587 -13.21 -16.77 29.91
C GLN A 587 -13.79 -16.89 28.49
N LEU A 588 -13.18 -17.72 27.62
CA LEU A 588 -13.72 -17.98 26.28
C LEU A 588 -15.11 -18.59 26.32
N LYS A 589 -15.29 -19.64 27.15
CA LYS A 589 -16.57 -20.30 27.36
C LYS A 589 -17.65 -19.36 27.88
N SER A 590 -17.33 -18.55 28.89
CA SER A 590 -18.24 -17.54 29.44
C SER A 590 -18.69 -16.55 28.39
N ARG A 591 -17.76 -16.08 27.56
CA ARG A 591 -18.08 -15.15 26.47
C ARG A 591 -18.88 -15.84 25.36
N HIS A 592 -18.60 -17.09 25.05
CA HIS A 592 -19.39 -17.88 24.09
C HIS A 592 -20.84 -18.04 24.57
N SER A 593 -21.06 -18.48 25.82
CA SER A 593 -22.41 -18.61 26.41
C SER A 593 -23.16 -17.27 26.40
N LYS A 594 -22.47 -16.16 26.71
CA LYS A 594 -23.08 -14.83 26.63
C LYS A 594 -23.52 -14.46 25.21
N ARG A 595 -22.69 -14.77 24.19
CA ARG A 595 -23.05 -14.54 22.78
C ARG A 595 -24.28 -15.36 22.36
N LEU A 596 -24.28 -16.64 22.72
CA LEU A 596 -25.43 -17.53 22.42
C LEU A 596 -26.71 -17.02 23.07
N ARG A 597 -26.66 -16.58 24.33
CA ARG A 597 -27.83 -16.00 25.01
C ARG A 597 -28.35 -14.77 24.26
N THR A 598 -27.46 -13.84 23.89
CA THR A 598 -27.86 -12.64 23.12
C THR A 598 -28.49 -13.01 21.79
N SER A 599 -27.93 -13.99 21.07
CA SER A 599 -28.50 -14.46 19.79
C SER A 599 -29.88 -15.09 19.98
N ILE A 600 -30.06 -15.90 21.02
CA ILE A 600 -31.35 -16.52 21.34
C ILE A 600 -32.39 -15.46 21.73
N GLU A 601 -31.99 -14.44 22.51
CA GLU A 601 -32.89 -13.31 22.86
C GLU A 601 -33.35 -12.52 21.63
N GLU A 602 -32.46 -12.31 20.66
CA GLU A 602 -32.79 -11.65 19.39
C GLU A 602 -33.75 -12.51 18.56
N GLU A 603 -33.50 -13.82 18.45
CA GLU A 603 -34.38 -14.77 17.76
C GLU A 603 -35.75 -14.89 18.45
N MET A 604 -35.82 -14.81 19.77
CA MET A 604 -37.04 -14.80 20.54
C MET A 604 -37.87 -13.54 20.26
N ARG A 605 -37.24 -12.37 20.28
CA ARG A 605 -37.95 -11.10 19.93
C ARG A 605 -38.51 -11.12 18.51
N GLU A 606 -37.81 -11.74 17.57
CA GLU A 606 -38.30 -11.89 16.22
C GLU A 606 -39.47 -12.88 16.12
N ALA A 607 -39.36 -14.03 16.82
CA ALA A 607 -40.42 -15.01 16.90
C ALA A 607 -41.69 -14.45 17.59
N GLU A 608 -41.52 -13.65 18.66
CA GLU A 608 -42.64 -12.93 19.32
C GLU A 608 -43.31 -11.96 18.35
N ARG A 609 -42.55 -11.21 17.54
CA ARG A 609 -43.08 -10.29 16.54
C ARG A 609 -43.87 -11.00 15.44
N LEU A 610 -43.47 -12.25 15.11
CA LEU A 610 -44.14 -13.09 14.10
C LEU A 610 -45.27 -13.94 14.67
N GLY A 611 -45.45 -14.02 16.01
CA GLY A 611 -46.44 -14.82 16.67
C GLY A 611 -46.18 -16.33 16.61
N ASP A 612 -44.90 -16.75 16.47
CA ASP A 612 -44.48 -18.15 16.35
C ASP A 612 -44.21 -18.76 17.73
N GLU A 613 -45.29 -19.21 18.39
CA GLU A 613 -45.27 -19.80 19.73
C GLU A 613 -44.41 -21.08 19.80
N GLU A 614 -44.37 -21.88 18.73
CA GLU A 614 -43.61 -23.12 18.68
C GLU A 614 -42.09 -22.83 18.70
N LYS A 615 -41.67 -21.81 17.94
CA LYS A 615 -40.25 -21.35 17.89
C LYS A 615 -39.83 -20.74 19.24
N ILE A 616 -40.70 -19.96 19.88
CA ILE A 616 -40.46 -19.38 21.21
C ILE A 616 -40.23 -20.48 22.23
N CYS A 617 -41.06 -21.52 22.25
CA CYS A 617 -40.92 -22.63 23.20
C CYS A 617 -39.60 -23.42 23.02
N LYS A 618 -39.15 -23.59 21.75
CA LYS A 618 -37.86 -24.23 21.45
C LYS A 618 -36.66 -23.34 21.87
N LEU A 619 -36.75 -22.05 21.68
CA LEU A 619 -35.70 -21.10 22.05
C LEU A 619 -35.58 -20.95 23.59
N LEU A 620 -36.70 -20.99 24.32
CA LEU A 620 -36.72 -20.98 25.77
C LEU A 620 -35.99 -22.19 26.35
N LYS A 621 -36.20 -23.39 25.84
CA LYS A 621 -35.49 -24.61 26.28
C LYS A 621 -33.96 -24.46 26.03
N ARG A 622 -33.58 -23.97 24.86
CA ARG A 622 -32.15 -23.72 24.57
C ARG A 622 -31.52 -22.63 25.46
N PHE A 623 -32.31 -21.65 25.88
CA PHE A 623 -31.85 -20.59 26.78
C PHE A 623 -31.63 -21.14 28.20
N GLU A 624 -32.54 -22.03 28.69
CA GLU A 624 -32.41 -22.71 29.99
C GLU A 624 -31.19 -23.64 30.05
N GLU A 625 -30.86 -24.33 28.96
CA GLU A 625 -29.65 -25.17 28.85
C GLU A 625 -28.32 -24.40 28.94
N LEU A 626 -28.36 -23.10 28.72
CA LEU A 626 -27.19 -22.19 28.80
C LEU A 626 -27.06 -21.49 30.16
N THR A 627 -28.02 -21.74 31.09
CA THR A 627 -28.00 -21.15 32.42
C THR A 627 -27.35 -22.09 33.38
#